data_3cf3490c0507bef398ec765e8ccb44bb
#
_entry.id   3cf3490c0507bef398ec765e8ccb44bb
#
_cell.length_a   1.000
_cell.length_b   1.000
_cell.length_c   1.000
_cell.angle_alpha   90.00
_cell.angle_beta   90.00
_cell.angle_gamma   90.00
#
_symmetry.space_group_name_H-M   'P 1'
#
loop_
_entity.id
_entity.type
_entity.pdbx_description
1 polymer ?
#
loop_
_entity_poly.entity_id
_entity_poly.type
_entity_poly.pdbx_seq_one_letter_code
_entity_poly.pdbx_strand_id
1 'polypeptide(L)'
;LPSGPGFAAKFPADGGMRDHPAVIFLDDFETGELGAGWDETGNPEGKVLSLVDPGKDAGLGKRCLRVEAHLGKDTGGGLTKWFESSPTLHFRFYTRFDAGCDYVHHFVTLRANKSLQGKDKWSGFGQAGNKPEGTERFSTAIEPWGNWGKFPPPGRWNFYSYWHEMSASGDGRFWGNSFGVPDAPVIPKERWICVEFMLKHNTPGEPDGEQAFWIDGKLQGHWKGINWRKSPTLMANALTLESYVTDRWTKNPVNVVSFDNVVIAREYIGPVGK
;
A
#
# COMPACT_ATOMS: atom_id res chain seq x y z
N LEU A 1 9.57 16.00 -8.21
CA LEU A 1 9.87 14.76 -7.52
C LEU A 1 10.93 13.97 -8.27
N PRO A 2 11.76 13.15 -7.59
CA PRO A 2 12.76 12.30 -8.23
C PRO A 2 12.13 11.22 -9.13
N SER A 3 12.95 10.61 -9.98
CA SER A 3 12.61 9.44 -10.80
C SER A 3 13.89 8.64 -11.07
N GLY A 4 13.75 7.35 -11.36
CA GLY A 4 14.88 6.47 -11.58
C GLY A 4 15.48 5.91 -10.28
N PRO A 5 16.79 5.75 -10.20
CA PRO A 5 17.44 5.22 -9.01
C PRO A 5 17.25 6.14 -7.81
N GLY A 6 16.82 5.57 -6.68
CA GLY A 6 16.82 6.23 -5.38
C GLY A 6 18.04 5.79 -4.53
N PHE A 7 17.94 5.96 -3.20
CA PHE A 7 19.04 5.53 -2.35
C PHE A 7 19.20 4.00 -2.33
N ALA A 8 18.13 3.22 -2.61
CA ALA A 8 18.19 1.76 -2.70
C ALA A 8 19.16 1.25 -3.78
N ALA A 9 19.45 2.05 -4.80
CA ALA A 9 20.43 1.68 -5.84
C ALA A 9 21.85 1.40 -5.31
N LYS A 10 22.16 1.85 -4.09
CA LYS A 10 23.45 1.62 -3.40
C LYS A 10 23.48 0.28 -2.65
N PHE A 11 22.34 -0.41 -2.56
CA PHE A 11 22.14 -1.62 -1.77
C PHE A 11 21.63 -2.75 -2.66
N PRO A 12 22.51 -3.58 -3.28
CA PRO A 12 22.08 -4.70 -4.09
C PRO A 12 21.14 -5.63 -3.31
N ALA A 13 20.00 -5.95 -3.90
CA ALA A 13 18.92 -6.73 -3.27
C ALA A 13 18.53 -6.22 -1.87
N ASP A 14 18.61 -4.90 -1.64
CA ASP A 14 18.40 -4.22 -0.35
C ASP A 14 19.35 -4.67 0.80
N GLY A 15 20.39 -5.40 0.49
CA GLY A 15 21.35 -5.90 1.49
C GLY A 15 22.00 -4.77 2.30
N GLY A 16 21.81 -4.78 3.62
CA GLY A 16 22.32 -3.75 4.52
C GLY A 16 21.57 -2.41 4.52
N MET A 17 20.51 -2.28 3.73
CA MET A 17 19.75 -1.03 3.63
C MET A 17 18.96 -0.71 4.92
N ARG A 18 18.70 -1.71 5.76
CA ARG A 18 18.00 -1.53 7.04
C ARG A 18 18.66 -0.48 7.94
N ASP A 19 19.98 -0.35 7.88
CA ASP A 19 20.77 0.58 8.70
C ASP A 19 20.87 1.99 8.11
N HIS A 20 20.28 2.22 6.94
CA HIS A 20 20.27 3.55 6.33
C HIS A 20 19.39 4.51 7.14
N PRO A 21 19.85 5.74 7.49
CA PRO A 21 19.17 6.65 8.42
C PRO A 21 17.77 7.09 7.94
N ALA A 22 17.50 7.04 6.65
CA ALA A 22 16.18 7.33 6.11
C ALA A 22 15.17 6.18 6.31
N VAL A 23 15.62 4.93 6.53
CA VAL A 23 14.74 3.76 6.67
C VAL A 23 14.10 3.74 8.05
N ILE A 24 12.79 3.57 8.07
CA ILE A 24 11.97 3.39 9.27
C ILE A 24 11.68 1.90 9.49
N PHE A 25 11.39 1.19 8.41
CA PHE A 25 11.08 -0.23 8.42
C PHE A 25 11.51 -0.88 7.10
N LEU A 26 11.98 -2.10 7.17
CA LEU A 26 12.29 -2.93 6.00
C LEU A 26 11.95 -4.38 6.31
N ASP A 27 11.23 -5.05 5.41
CA ASP A 27 11.07 -6.49 5.39
C ASP A 27 11.26 -7.02 3.98
N ASP A 28 12.26 -7.89 3.84
CA ASP A 28 12.59 -8.62 2.62
C ASP A 28 12.16 -10.10 2.70
N PHE A 29 11.42 -10.45 3.76
CA PHE A 29 10.91 -11.80 4.07
C PHE A 29 11.99 -12.90 4.20
N GLU A 30 13.26 -12.55 4.20
CA GLU A 30 14.38 -13.51 4.22
C GLU A 30 14.60 -14.15 5.60
N THR A 31 14.00 -13.61 6.68
CA THR A 31 14.04 -14.25 8.01
C THR A 31 13.42 -15.65 8.01
N GLY A 32 12.47 -15.91 7.08
CA GLY A 32 11.75 -17.17 6.99
C GLY A 32 10.67 -17.35 8.06
N GLU A 33 10.40 -16.33 8.86
CA GLU A 33 9.32 -16.28 9.84
C GLU A 33 8.22 -15.32 9.36
N LEU A 34 7.02 -15.85 9.13
CA LEU A 34 5.89 -15.05 8.67
C LEU A 34 5.49 -14.02 9.73
N GLY A 35 5.43 -12.75 9.33
CA GLY A 35 5.07 -11.65 10.21
C GLY A 35 6.19 -11.15 11.12
N ALA A 36 7.43 -11.67 10.98
CA ALA A 36 8.57 -11.17 11.73
C ALA A 36 8.75 -9.65 11.50
N GLY A 37 8.79 -8.88 12.61
CA GLY A 37 8.91 -7.42 12.54
C GLY A 37 7.60 -6.66 12.25
N TRP A 38 6.51 -7.33 11.88
CA TRP A 38 5.17 -6.78 11.78
C TRP A 38 4.44 -6.85 13.12
N ASP A 39 3.47 -5.97 13.32
CA ASP A 39 2.77 -5.87 14.60
C ASP A 39 1.46 -6.66 14.62
N GLU A 40 0.83 -6.88 13.44
CA GLU A 40 -0.40 -7.65 13.32
C GLU A 40 -0.38 -8.51 12.04
N THR A 41 -0.94 -9.70 12.15
CA THR A 41 -1.17 -10.61 11.02
C THR A 41 -2.68 -10.82 10.86
N GLY A 42 -3.23 -10.39 9.72
CA GLY A 42 -4.65 -10.56 9.39
C GLY A 42 -4.94 -11.95 8.85
N ASN A 43 -6.03 -12.58 9.33
CA ASN A 43 -6.48 -13.91 8.94
C ASN A 43 -5.41 -15.03 9.11
N PRO A 44 -4.75 -15.13 10.28
CA PRO A 44 -3.73 -16.15 10.50
C PRO A 44 -4.30 -17.57 10.48
N GLU A 45 -5.56 -17.74 10.87
CA GLU A 45 -6.26 -19.04 10.92
C GLU A 45 -6.63 -19.55 9.53
N GLY A 46 -6.98 -18.65 8.61
CA GLY A 46 -7.31 -18.95 7.21
C GLY A 46 -6.11 -19.42 6.38
N LYS A 47 -4.90 -19.26 6.90
CA LYS A 47 -3.64 -19.68 6.25
C LYS A 47 -3.47 -19.10 4.83
N VAL A 48 -4.05 -17.94 4.59
CA VAL A 48 -3.95 -17.25 3.30
C VAL A 48 -2.56 -16.67 3.05
N LEU A 49 -1.76 -16.50 4.11
CA LEU A 49 -0.41 -15.96 4.05
C LEU A 49 0.61 -17.09 4.13
N SER A 50 1.59 -17.06 3.24
CA SER A 50 2.72 -18.00 3.24
C SER A 50 3.99 -17.34 2.70
N LEU A 51 5.14 -17.86 3.11
CA LEU A 51 6.43 -17.49 2.52
C LEU A 51 6.79 -18.52 1.46
N VAL A 52 7.06 -18.05 0.25
CA VAL A 52 7.35 -18.88 -0.92
C VAL A 52 8.58 -18.36 -1.68
N ASP A 53 9.11 -19.17 -2.58
CA ASP A 53 10.16 -18.75 -3.52
C ASP A 53 9.57 -17.73 -4.52
N PRO A 54 10.19 -16.54 -4.69
CA PRO A 54 9.70 -15.51 -5.61
C PRO A 54 9.87 -15.85 -7.09
N GLY A 55 10.60 -16.93 -7.41
CA GLY A 55 10.94 -17.34 -8.78
C GLY A 55 12.22 -16.71 -9.29
N LYS A 56 12.76 -17.30 -10.36
CA LYS A 56 14.11 -16.98 -10.89
C LYS A 56 14.29 -15.55 -11.41
N ASP A 57 13.19 -14.89 -11.80
CA ASP A 57 13.23 -13.58 -12.43
C ASP A 57 13.06 -12.43 -11.42
N ALA A 58 12.94 -12.74 -10.14
CA ALA A 58 12.64 -11.73 -9.13
C ALA A 58 13.87 -10.84 -8.83
N GLY A 59 15.05 -11.42 -8.68
CA GLY A 59 16.26 -10.71 -8.24
C GLY A 59 16.12 -10.10 -6.83
N LEU A 60 15.11 -10.57 -6.06
CA LEU A 60 14.64 -9.97 -4.81
C LEU A 60 15.01 -10.80 -3.58
N GLY A 61 15.64 -11.95 -3.74
CA GLY A 61 15.97 -12.82 -2.63
C GLY A 61 15.49 -14.26 -2.83
N LYS A 62 15.26 -14.99 -1.74
CA LYS A 62 14.85 -16.41 -1.73
C LYS A 62 13.41 -16.61 -1.27
N ARG A 63 12.81 -15.62 -0.63
CA ARG A 63 11.46 -15.68 -0.09
C ARG A 63 10.69 -14.42 -0.40
N CYS A 64 9.39 -14.59 -0.61
CA CYS A 64 8.44 -13.49 -0.70
C CYS A 64 7.16 -13.86 0.06
N LEU A 65 6.36 -12.87 0.44
CA LEU A 65 5.03 -13.09 0.98
C LEU A 65 4.06 -13.40 -0.16
N ARG A 66 3.35 -14.54 -0.06
CA ARG A 66 2.21 -14.88 -0.92
C ARG A 66 0.92 -14.73 -0.14
N VAL A 67 -0.04 -14.03 -0.74
CA VAL A 67 -1.42 -13.92 -0.28
C VAL A 67 -2.31 -14.71 -1.24
N GLU A 68 -2.89 -15.80 -0.78
CA GLU A 68 -3.80 -16.65 -1.56
C GLU A 68 -5.22 -16.49 -1.04
N ALA A 69 -6.00 -15.65 -1.71
CA ALA A 69 -7.37 -15.36 -1.33
C ALA A 69 -8.35 -16.31 -2.03
N HIS A 70 -9.26 -16.90 -1.26
CA HIS A 70 -10.32 -17.78 -1.73
C HIS A 70 -11.68 -17.10 -1.62
N LEU A 71 -12.35 -16.91 -2.74
CA LEU A 71 -13.66 -16.26 -2.78
C LEU A 71 -14.71 -17.05 -1.98
N GLY A 72 -15.43 -16.35 -1.11
CA GLY A 72 -16.46 -16.94 -0.24
C GLY A 72 -15.96 -17.59 1.05
N LYS A 73 -14.64 -17.85 1.16
CA LYS A 73 -13.98 -18.37 2.35
C LYS A 73 -12.56 -17.86 2.37
N ASP A 74 -11.97 -17.53 3.50
CA ASP A 74 -10.58 -17.07 3.56
C ASP A 74 -10.23 -16.03 2.48
N THR A 75 -11.04 -14.98 2.40
CA THR A 75 -11.09 -14.03 1.27
C THR A 75 -9.86 -13.16 1.13
N GLY A 76 -8.90 -13.28 2.01
CA GLY A 76 -7.63 -12.58 2.00
C GLY A 76 -7.07 -12.35 3.38
N GLY A 77 -5.96 -11.65 3.43
CA GLY A 77 -5.24 -11.31 4.65
C GLY A 77 -4.12 -10.33 4.37
N GLY A 78 -3.36 -10.01 5.38
CA GLY A 78 -2.27 -9.07 5.26
C GLY A 78 -1.48 -8.88 6.56
N LEU A 79 -0.50 -8.01 6.50
CA LEU A 79 0.38 -7.65 7.61
C LEU A 79 0.22 -6.16 7.89
N THR A 80 0.20 -5.77 9.16
CA THR A 80 0.14 -4.35 9.55
C THR A 80 1.34 -3.98 10.39
N LYS A 81 1.98 -2.87 10.02
CA LYS A 81 3.08 -2.24 10.75
C LYS A 81 2.67 -0.88 11.25
N TRP A 82 2.72 -0.65 12.57
CA TRP A 82 2.68 0.70 13.15
C TRP A 82 4.10 1.25 13.26
N PHE A 83 4.24 2.54 13.02
CA PHE A 83 5.54 3.20 13.03
C PHE A 83 5.44 4.67 13.45
N GLU A 84 6.54 5.23 13.92
CA GLU A 84 6.62 6.67 14.16
C GLU A 84 6.71 7.43 12.83
N SER A 85 5.85 8.41 12.68
CA SER A 85 5.68 9.16 11.43
C SER A 85 6.82 10.14 11.15
N SER A 86 6.76 10.69 9.94
CA SER A 86 7.65 11.76 9.44
C SER A 86 6.83 12.74 8.60
N PRO A 87 7.26 14.01 8.45
CA PRO A 87 6.56 14.99 7.61
C PRO A 87 6.33 14.51 6.17
N THR A 88 7.29 13.78 5.62
CA THR A 88 7.18 13.09 4.33
C THR A 88 7.55 11.62 4.53
N LEU A 89 6.79 10.75 3.92
CA LEU A 89 6.96 9.31 3.97
C LEU A 89 6.97 8.74 2.55
N HIS A 90 7.84 7.80 2.33
CA HIS A 90 7.93 6.98 1.13
C HIS A 90 7.72 5.52 1.50
N PHE A 91 6.98 4.82 0.68
CA PHE A 91 6.66 3.41 0.85
C PHE A 91 6.96 2.69 -0.44
N ARG A 92 7.87 1.74 -0.43
CA ARG A 92 8.16 0.90 -1.57
C ARG A 92 7.84 -0.55 -1.24
N PHE A 93 7.28 -1.26 -2.20
CA PHE A 93 7.12 -2.71 -2.20
C PHE A 93 7.22 -3.24 -3.63
N TYR A 94 7.61 -4.50 -3.74
CA TYR A 94 7.44 -5.24 -4.98
C TYR A 94 6.15 -6.06 -4.89
N THR A 95 5.46 -6.22 -6.00
CA THR A 95 4.26 -7.05 -6.09
C THR A 95 4.19 -7.77 -7.42
N ARG A 96 3.56 -8.95 -7.39
CA ARG A 96 3.26 -9.77 -8.56
C ARG A 96 1.86 -10.33 -8.45
N PHE A 97 1.10 -10.19 -9.51
CA PHE A 97 -0.23 -10.78 -9.65
C PHE A 97 -0.09 -12.05 -10.48
N ASP A 98 -0.59 -13.19 -9.99
CA ASP A 98 -0.59 -14.43 -10.75
C ASP A 98 -1.54 -14.34 -11.95
N ALA A 99 -1.36 -15.21 -12.97
CA ALA A 99 -2.16 -15.22 -14.21
C ALA A 99 -3.67 -15.25 -13.95
N GLY A 100 -4.10 -16.06 -12.96
CA GLY A 100 -5.51 -16.20 -12.56
C GLY A 100 -6.04 -15.10 -11.65
N CYS A 101 -5.23 -14.14 -11.23
CA CYS A 101 -5.69 -13.08 -10.33
C CYS A 101 -6.74 -12.21 -11.02
N ASP A 102 -7.89 -12.03 -10.35
CA ASP A 102 -9.01 -11.18 -10.77
C ASP A 102 -8.90 -9.80 -10.08
N TYR A 103 -9.99 -9.07 -9.96
CA TYR A 103 -10.02 -7.83 -9.19
C TYR A 103 -9.80 -8.10 -7.70
N VAL A 104 -8.89 -7.36 -7.09
CA VAL A 104 -8.75 -7.30 -5.64
C VAL A 104 -9.54 -6.12 -5.10
N HIS A 105 -10.02 -6.19 -3.85
CA HIS A 105 -10.89 -5.17 -3.29
C HIS A 105 -10.11 -4.09 -2.57
N HIS A 106 -9.19 -4.44 -1.70
CA HIS A 106 -8.23 -3.52 -1.09
C HIS A 106 -6.81 -4.06 -1.21
N PHE A 107 -5.85 -3.15 -1.12
CA PHE A 107 -4.46 -3.43 -1.34
C PHE A 107 -3.59 -2.71 -0.29
N VAL A 108 -2.48 -2.09 -0.68
CA VAL A 108 -1.54 -1.48 0.25
C VAL A 108 -2.07 -0.14 0.74
N THR A 109 -2.38 -0.06 2.03
CA THR A 109 -3.06 1.09 2.64
C THR A 109 -2.21 1.73 3.73
N LEU A 110 -1.98 3.03 3.59
CA LEU A 110 -1.41 3.90 4.60
C LEU A 110 -2.53 4.54 5.40
N ARG A 111 -2.43 4.47 6.73
CA ARG A 111 -3.41 5.06 7.64
C ARG A 111 -2.77 6.01 8.63
N ALA A 112 -3.45 7.13 8.90
CA ALA A 112 -3.23 7.93 10.07
C ALA A 112 -4.22 7.52 11.15
N ASN A 113 -3.70 7.17 12.31
CA ASN A 113 -4.48 6.87 13.49
C ASN A 113 -4.16 7.92 14.55
N LYS A 114 -5.13 8.18 15.44
CA LYS A 114 -5.06 9.23 16.44
C LYS A 114 -3.87 9.09 17.39
N SER A 115 -3.44 7.85 17.68
CA SER A 115 -2.21 7.56 18.40
C SER A 115 -1.69 6.16 18.06
N LEU A 116 -0.50 5.80 18.57
CA LEU A 116 0.06 4.45 18.48
C LEU A 116 -0.35 3.55 19.67
N GLN A 117 -1.19 4.03 20.58
CA GLN A 117 -1.50 3.35 21.83
C GLN A 117 -3.01 3.11 22.01
N GLY A 118 -3.31 2.07 22.76
CA GLY A 118 -4.67 1.73 23.18
C GLY A 118 -5.62 1.55 21.98
N LYS A 119 -6.87 1.92 22.16
CA LYS A 119 -7.90 1.84 21.12
C LYS A 119 -7.70 2.87 19.99
N ASP A 120 -7.02 3.96 20.28
CA ASP A 120 -6.80 5.06 19.33
C ASP A 120 -5.84 4.66 18.19
N LYS A 121 -5.03 3.60 18.37
CA LYS A 121 -4.21 3.03 17.31
C LYS A 121 -5.05 2.41 16.16
N TRP A 122 -6.35 2.19 16.39
CA TRP A 122 -7.27 1.59 15.42
C TRP A 122 -8.26 2.59 14.81
N SER A 123 -8.13 3.90 15.11
CA SER A 123 -9.11 4.91 14.68
C SER A 123 -9.26 5.02 13.15
N GLY A 124 -8.26 4.67 12.39
CA GLY A 124 -8.28 4.64 10.92
C GLY A 124 -8.81 3.35 10.29
N PHE A 125 -9.26 2.37 11.10
CA PHE A 125 -9.74 1.07 10.63
C PHE A 125 -11.26 0.97 10.71
N GLY A 126 -11.87 0.19 9.80
CA GLY A 126 -13.30 -0.13 9.85
C GLY A 126 -14.25 1.04 9.64
N GLN A 127 -13.81 2.14 9.03
CA GLN A 127 -14.56 3.38 8.88
C GLN A 127 -15.10 3.62 7.46
N ALA A 128 -15.26 2.56 6.67
CA ALA A 128 -15.78 2.66 5.31
C ALA A 128 -17.16 3.33 5.28
N GLY A 129 -17.38 4.25 4.35
CA GLY A 129 -18.63 5.00 4.19
C GLY A 129 -18.77 6.23 5.11
N ASN A 130 -17.85 6.45 6.04
CA ASN A 130 -17.86 7.58 6.95
C ASN A 130 -16.78 8.62 6.59
N LYS A 131 -17.17 9.90 6.58
CA LYS A 131 -16.23 11.00 6.34
C LYS A 131 -15.31 11.20 7.54
N PRO A 132 -13.99 11.29 7.36
CA PRO A 132 -13.08 11.74 8.42
C PRO A 132 -13.37 13.19 8.84
N GLU A 133 -13.08 13.52 10.11
CA GLU A 133 -13.17 14.91 10.60
C GLU A 133 -11.85 15.68 10.48
N GLY A 134 -10.74 14.97 10.23
CA GLY A 134 -9.41 15.54 10.07
C GLY A 134 -8.61 15.68 11.36
N THR A 135 -9.13 15.16 12.47
CA THR A 135 -8.47 15.16 13.79
C THR A 135 -8.24 13.76 14.36
N GLU A 136 -8.88 12.73 13.77
CA GLU A 136 -8.86 11.37 14.30
C GLU A 136 -8.30 10.34 13.32
N ARG A 137 -8.43 10.59 12.00
CA ARG A 137 -7.95 9.69 10.95
C ARG A 137 -7.91 10.35 9.57
N PHE A 138 -7.12 9.79 8.70
CA PHE A 138 -7.20 9.79 7.23
C PHE A 138 -6.54 8.52 6.70
N SER A 139 -6.75 8.18 5.44
CA SER A 139 -6.04 7.08 4.81
C SER A 139 -5.89 7.30 3.30
N THR A 140 -4.89 6.67 2.73
CA THR A 140 -4.72 6.53 1.29
C THR A 140 -4.18 5.15 0.97
N ALA A 141 -4.80 4.48 0.02
CA ALA A 141 -4.35 3.19 -0.49
C ALA A 141 -3.84 3.36 -1.92
N ILE A 142 -2.71 2.70 -2.24
CA ILE A 142 -2.35 2.44 -3.63
C ILE A 142 -2.90 1.07 -3.99
N GLU A 143 -3.79 1.00 -4.98
CA GLU A 143 -4.50 -0.24 -5.29
C GLU A 143 -4.81 -0.40 -6.77
N PRO A 144 -4.96 -1.64 -7.27
CA PRO A 144 -5.55 -1.91 -8.56
C PRO A 144 -7.02 -1.47 -8.60
N TRP A 145 -7.42 -0.79 -9.65
CA TRP A 145 -8.80 -0.35 -9.84
C TRP A 145 -9.33 -0.74 -11.23
N GLY A 146 -10.39 -1.54 -11.24
CA GLY A 146 -11.03 -2.03 -12.45
C GLY A 146 -12.03 -1.06 -13.07
N ASN A 147 -12.33 0.09 -12.43
CA ASN A 147 -13.32 1.07 -12.88
C ASN A 147 -14.65 0.41 -13.28
N TRP A 148 -15.23 -0.36 -12.35
CA TRP A 148 -16.49 -1.11 -12.54
C TRP A 148 -16.48 -2.01 -13.78
N GLY A 149 -15.34 -2.69 -14.02
CA GLY A 149 -15.17 -3.62 -15.15
C GLY A 149 -14.77 -2.97 -16.47
N LYS A 150 -14.53 -1.66 -16.52
CA LYS A 150 -14.03 -0.98 -17.72
C LYS A 150 -12.59 -1.33 -18.05
N PHE A 151 -11.77 -1.62 -17.05
CA PHE A 151 -10.41 -2.09 -17.21
C PHE A 151 -10.34 -3.57 -16.87
N PRO A 152 -9.67 -4.41 -17.69
CA PRO A 152 -9.52 -5.82 -17.38
C PRO A 152 -8.72 -6.03 -16.07
N PRO A 153 -8.93 -7.18 -15.35
CA PRO A 153 -8.22 -7.47 -14.11
C PRO A 153 -6.69 -7.54 -14.30
N PRO A 154 -5.94 -7.08 -13.29
CA PRO A 154 -6.37 -6.57 -11.99
C PRO A 154 -6.81 -5.12 -12.01
N GLY A 155 -6.73 -4.39 -13.13
CA GLY A 155 -7.08 -2.99 -13.27
C GLY A 155 -5.86 -2.09 -13.51
N ARG A 156 -5.98 -0.81 -13.17
CA ARG A 156 -4.93 0.20 -13.26
C ARG A 156 -4.56 0.70 -11.88
N TRP A 157 -3.34 1.18 -11.69
CA TRP A 157 -2.94 1.79 -10.43
C TRP A 157 -3.74 3.04 -10.13
N ASN A 158 -4.21 3.17 -8.89
CA ASN A 158 -5.05 4.25 -8.41
C ASN A 158 -4.79 4.50 -6.94
N PHE A 159 -4.83 5.75 -6.49
CA PHE A 159 -5.02 6.03 -5.08
C PHE A 159 -6.51 6.03 -4.74
N TYR A 160 -6.83 5.45 -3.60
CA TYR A 160 -8.15 5.44 -3.00
C TYR A 160 -8.05 6.05 -1.59
N SER A 161 -8.53 7.28 -1.46
CA SER A 161 -8.18 8.12 -0.31
C SER A 161 -9.40 8.61 0.46
N TYR A 162 -9.26 8.67 1.78
CA TYR A 162 -10.23 9.22 2.72
C TYR A 162 -9.60 10.36 3.50
N TRP A 163 -10.18 11.55 3.44
CA TRP A 163 -9.78 12.72 4.21
C TRP A 163 -10.98 13.63 4.45
N HIS A 164 -10.84 14.62 5.31
CA HIS A 164 -11.99 15.43 5.76
C HIS A 164 -12.61 16.36 4.70
N GLU A 165 -11.95 16.57 3.57
CA GLU A 165 -12.48 17.36 2.44
C GLU A 165 -12.92 16.46 1.26
N MET A 166 -12.91 15.15 1.45
CA MET A 166 -13.36 14.23 0.40
C MET A 166 -14.83 14.45 0.00
N SER A 167 -15.15 14.15 -1.23
CA SER A 167 -16.50 14.23 -1.78
C SER A 167 -17.32 13.00 -1.42
N ALA A 168 -18.63 13.20 -1.21
CA ALA A 168 -19.57 12.09 -1.10
C ALA A 168 -19.76 11.39 -2.46
N SER A 169 -20.03 10.10 -2.41
CA SER A 169 -20.45 9.31 -3.56
C SER A 169 -21.93 9.54 -3.89
N GLY A 170 -22.37 9.03 -5.05
CA GLY A 170 -23.75 9.23 -5.53
C GLY A 170 -24.85 8.67 -4.60
N ASP A 171 -24.53 7.77 -3.70
CA ASP A 171 -25.40 7.23 -2.66
C ASP A 171 -25.42 8.08 -1.35
N GLY A 172 -24.72 9.21 -1.34
CA GLY A 172 -24.59 10.12 -0.19
C GLY A 172 -23.61 9.65 0.88
N ARG A 173 -22.97 8.50 0.72
CA ARG A 173 -21.93 8.01 1.63
C ARG A 173 -20.54 8.48 1.20
N PHE A 174 -19.60 8.37 2.11
CA PHE A 174 -18.22 8.76 1.88
C PHE A 174 -17.35 7.51 1.64
N TRP A 175 -17.42 7.01 0.41
CA TRP A 175 -16.46 6.01 -0.08
C TRP A 175 -15.20 6.74 -0.57
N GLY A 176 -14.04 6.10 -0.52
CA GLY A 176 -12.78 6.74 -0.89
C GLY A 176 -12.83 7.43 -2.27
N ASN A 177 -12.19 8.57 -2.36
CA ASN A 177 -12.06 9.26 -3.65
C ASN A 177 -10.83 8.73 -4.40
N SER A 178 -11.00 8.53 -5.69
CA SER A 178 -9.97 7.99 -6.59
C SER A 178 -9.06 9.07 -7.17
N PHE A 179 -7.76 8.78 -7.21
CA PHE A 179 -6.75 9.59 -7.90
C PHE A 179 -6.00 8.69 -8.88
N GLY A 180 -6.52 8.56 -10.07
CA GLY A 180 -5.94 7.76 -11.15
C GLY A 180 -5.20 8.62 -12.17
N VAL A 181 -4.30 8.00 -12.91
CA VAL A 181 -3.61 8.63 -14.04
C VAL A 181 -4.41 8.35 -15.31
N PRO A 182 -4.80 9.39 -16.06
CA PRO A 182 -5.44 9.20 -17.37
C PRO A 182 -4.55 8.31 -18.27
N ASP A 183 -5.18 7.39 -19.01
CA ASP A 183 -4.53 6.51 -19.99
C ASP A 183 -3.39 5.61 -19.44
N ALA A 184 -3.28 5.48 -18.10
CA ALA A 184 -2.34 4.53 -17.52
C ALA A 184 -2.60 3.11 -18.05
N PRO A 185 -1.54 2.30 -18.26
CA PRO A 185 -1.71 0.91 -18.72
C PRO A 185 -2.36 0.06 -17.63
N VAL A 186 -3.01 -1.02 -18.05
CA VAL A 186 -3.45 -2.09 -17.14
C VAL A 186 -2.22 -2.72 -16.50
N ILE A 187 -2.33 -3.04 -15.22
CA ILE A 187 -1.27 -3.67 -14.45
C ILE A 187 -0.96 -5.04 -15.07
N PRO A 188 0.30 -5.32 -15.44
CA PRO A 188 0.67 -6.62 -15.99
C PRO A 188 0.63 -7.70 -14.92
N LYS A 189 0.25 -8.91 -15.31
CA LYS A 189 0.34 -10.12 -14.47
C LYS A 189 1.66 -10.85 -14.71
N GLU A 190 2.00 -11.78 -13.82
CA GLU A 190 3.15 -12.68 -13.91
C GLU A 190 4.52 -11.99 -13.97
N ARG A 191 4.56 -10.71 -13.59
CA ARG A 191 5.78 -9.89 -13.53
C ARG A 191 5.88 -9.20 -12.18
N TRP A 192 7.07 -9.16 -11.61
CA TRP A 192 7.37 -8.32 -10.46
C TRP A 192 7.37 -6.85 -10.87
N ILE A 193 6.72 -6.04 -10.06
CA ILE A 193 6.52 -4.60 -10.27
C ILE A 193 6.99 -3.89 -9.01
N CYS A 194 7.93 -2.96 -9.17
CA CYS A 194 8.29 -2.05 -8.09
C CYS A 194 7.24 -0.94 -8.01
N VAL A 195 6.53 -0.89 -6.90
CA VAL A 195 5.59 0.19 -6.59
C VAL A 195 6.16 1.01 -5.46
N GLU A 196 6.30 2.30 -5.67
CA GLU A 196 6.62 3.26 -4.60
C GLU A 196 5.56 4.33 -4.56
N PHE A 197 5.17 4.76 -3.37
CA PHE A 197 4.30 5.92 -3.20
C PHE A 197 4.78 6.82 -2.06
N MET A 198 4.44 8.08 -2.16
CA MET A 198 4.80 9.13 -1.22
C MET A 198 3.55 9.78 -0.67
N LEU A 199 3.59 10.11 0.62
CA LEU A 199 2.66 11.02 1.28
C LEU A 199 3.48 12.12 1.96
N LYS A 200 3.15 13.37 1.64
CA LYS A 200 3.60 14.55 2.38
C LYS A 200 2.43 15.09 3.17
N HIS A 201 2.59 15.16 4.49
CA HIS A 201 1.59 15.75 5.36
C HIS A 201 1.46 17.25 5.08
N ASN A 202 0.23 17.74 5.17
CA ASN A 202 -0.03 19.18 5.09
C ASN A 202 0.31 19.90 6.41
N THR A 203 0.57 21.20 6.33
CA THR A 203 0.45 22.08 7.50
C THR A 203 -0.99 22.03 7.98
N PRO A 204 -1.24 21.76 9.27
CA PRO A 204 -2.61 21.55 9.77
C PRO A 204 -3.60 22.61 9.34
N GLY A 205 -4.61 22.20 8.58
CA GLY A 205 -5.63 23.10 8.02
C GLY A 205 -5.32 23.74 6.67
N GLU A 206 -4.07 23.65 6.20
CA GLU A 206 -3.65 24.22 4.90
C GLU A 206 -3.65 23.15 3.79
N PRO A 207 -4.00 23.50 2.54
CA PRO A 207 -4.02 22.57 1.43
C PRO A 207 -2.64 22.44 0.76
N ASP A 208 -1.59 22.10 1.51
CA ASP A 208 -0.21 21.96 1.05
C ASP A 208 0.34 20.53 1.12
N GLY A 209 -0.52 19.57 1.44
CA GLY A 209 -0.17 18.15 1.41
C GLY A 209 -0.13 17.59 0.00
N GLU A 210 0.58 16.48 -0.16
CA GLU A 210 0.83 15.86 -1.45
C GLU A 210 0.76 14.32 -1.36
N GLN A 211 0.43 13.67 -2.48
CA GLN A 211 0.68 12.26 -2.71
C GLN A 211 1.19 12.03 -4.12
N ALA A 212 2.05 11.04 -4.30
CA ALA A 212 2.59 10.66 -5.59
C ALA A 212 2.90 9.16 -5.63
N PHE A 213 2.96 8.57 -6.82
CA PHE A 213 3.43 7.20 -6.94
C PHE A 213 4.29 6.97 -8.18
N TRP A 214 5.14 5.98 -8.08
CA TRP A 214 6.08 5.51 -9.11
C TRP A 214 5.86 4.03 -9.39
N ILE A 215 6.03 3.67 -10.64
CA ILE A 215 6.08 2.28 -11.09
C ILE A 215 7.43 2.04 -11.77
N ASP A 216 8.16 1.04 -11.28
CA ASP A 216 9.51 0.70 -11.76
C ASP A 216 10.43 1.95 -11.80
N GLY A 217 10.35 2.80 -10.77
CA GLY A 217 11.13 4.02 -10.61
C GLY A 217 10.69 5.20 -11.50
N LYS A 218 9.60 5.08 -12.26
CA LYS A 218 9.05 6.14 -13.10
C LYS A 218 7.86 6.79 -12.42
N LEU A 219 7.92 8.11 -12.20
CA LEU A 219 6.79 8.88 -11.67
C LEU A 219 5.58 8.73 -12.60
N GLN A 220 4.46 8.30 -12.04
CA GLN A 220 3.20 8.12 -12.75
C GLN A 220 2.22 9.25 -12.49
N GLY A 221 2.08 9.66 -11.23
CA GLY A 221 1.15 10.70 -10.85
C GLY A 221 1.62 11.45 -9.60
N HIS A 222 1.25 12.73 -9.52
CA HIS A 222 1.55 13.61 -8.41
C HIS A 222 0.40 14.58 -8.19
N TRP A 223 -0.22 14.51 -7.03
CA TRP A 223 -1.33 15.36 -6.61
C TRP A 223 -0.89 16.23 -5.44
N LYS A 224 -1.21 17.49 -5.53
CA LYS A 224 -0.90 18.53 -4.54
C LYS A 224 -2.18 19.19 -4.06
N GLY A 225 -2.06 20.02 -3.04
CA GLY A 225 -3.18 20.79 -2.53
C GLY A 225 -4.14 19.98 -1.68
N ILE A 226 -3.65 18.91 -1.04
CA ILE A 226 -4.47 18.02 -0.22
C ILE A 226 -4.36 18.45 1.24
N ASN A 227 -5.50 18.73 1.87
CA ASN A 227 -5.59 19.00 3.28
C ASN A 227 -5.91 17.71 4.05
N TRP A 228 -4.89 16.88 4.31
CA TRP A 228 -5.05 15.58 4.95
C TRP A 228 -5.62 15.68 6.38
N ARG A 229 -5.18 16.69 7.12
CA ARG A 229 -5.40 16.81 8.56
C ARG A 229 -5.56 18.24 9.03
N LYS A 230 -6.32 18.40 10.13
CA LYS A 230 -6.48 19.66 10.89
C LYS A 230 -5.66 19.68 12.18
N SER A 231 -5.22 18.51 12.66
CA SER A 231 -4.42 18.39 13.88
C SER A 231 -2.94 18.16 13.55
N PRO A 232 -2.01 18.83 14.24
CA PRO A 232 -0.57 18.61 14.07
C PRO A 232 -0.13 17.21 14.53
N THR A 233 -0.88 16.60 15.45
CA THR A 233 -0.57 15.27 15.99
C THR A 233 -1.10 14.13 15.14
N LEU A 234 -2.06 14.40 14.22
CA LEU A 234 -2.56 13.37 13.32
C LEU A 234 -1.60 13.20 12.17
N MET A 235 -0.86 12.10 12.16
CA MET A 235 0.10 11.75 11.12
C MET A 235 -0.06 10.29 10.72
N ALA A 236 0.27 9.97 9.47
CA ALA A 236 0.27 8.60 8.99
C ALA A 236 1.26 7.74 9.79
N ASN A 237 0.76 6.67 10.40
CA ASN A 237 1.49 5.88 11.39
C ASN A 237 1.21 4.37 11.33
N ALA A 238 0.51 3.92 10.29
CA ALA A 238 0.27 2.50 10.04
C ALA A 238 0.27 2.19 8.55
N LEU A 239 1.01 1.15 8.16
CA LEU A 239 0.98 0.56 6.83
C LEU A 239 0.35 -0.83 6.92
N THR A 240 -0.69 -1.08 6.13
CA THR A 240 -1.23 -2.43 5.93
C THR A 240 -0.88 -2.90 4.53
N LEU A 241 -0.14 -4.00 4.46
CA LEU A 241 0.15 -4.76 3.25
C LEU A 241 -0.88 -5.88 3.17
N GLU A 242 -1.88 -5.74 2.32
CA GLU A 242 -2.99 -6.68 2.24
C GLU A 242 -3.44 -6.95 0.80
N SER A 243 -4.10 -8.07 0.61
CA SER A 243 -4.90 -8.34 -0.58
C SER A 243 -6.10 -9.16 -0.16
N TYR A 244 -7.30 -8.74 -0.57
CA TYR A 244 -8.49 -9.55 -0.39
C TYR A 244 -9.50 -9.34 -1.53
N VAL A 245 -10.43 -10.30 -1.65
CA VAL A 245 -11.42 -10.38 -2.71
C VAL A 245 -12.84 -10.36 -2.15
N THR A 246 -13.78 -9.90 -2.96
CA THR A 246 -15.21 -9.94 -2.65
C THR A 246 -15.99 -10.43 -3.87
N ASP A 247 -17.12 -11.08 -3.65
CA ASP A 247 -18.03 -11.55 -4.70
C ASP A 247 -18.64 -10.42 -5.54
N ARG A 248 -18.59 -9.20 -5.03
CA ARG A 248 -19.05 -8.01 -5.76
C ARG A 248 -18.21 -7.73 -7.01
N TRP A 249 -16.89 -7.98 -6.96
CA TRP A 249 -15.96 -7.62 -8.02
C TRP A 249 -15.24 -8.81 -8.62
N THR A 250 -14.90 -9.78 -7.79
CA THR A 250 -14.07 -10.94 -8.11
C THR A 250 -14.96 -12.12 -8.51
N LYS A 251 -14.57 -12.86 -9.54
CA LYS A 251 -15.28 -14.06 -10.01
C LYS A 251 -14.43 -15.30 -9.93
N ASN A 252 -13.11 -15.17 -10.04
CA ASN A 252 -12.22 -16.30 -9.91
C ASN A 252 -12.18 -16.82 -8.46
N PRO A 253 -12.27 -18.13 -8.24
CA PRO A 253 -12.35 -18.70 -6.90
C PRO A 253 -11.06 -18.53 -6.10
N VAL A 254 -9.90 -18.48 -6.77
CA VAL A 254 -8.58 -18.33 -6.15
C VAL A 254 -7.85 -17.16 -6.79
N ASN A 255 -7.33 -16.26 -5.94
CA ASN A 255 -6.63 -15.07 -6.36
C ASN A 255 -5.33 -14.94 -5.59
N VAL A 256 -4.23 -14.86 -6.30
CA VAL A 256 -2.89 -14.85 -5.71
C VAL A 256 -2.18 -13.57 -6.03
N VAL A 257 -1.68 -12.94 -4.98
CA VAL A 257 -0.78 -11.77 -5.06
C VAL A 257 0.44 -12.06 -4.19
N SER A 258 1.60 -11.74 -4.71
CA SER A 258 2.86 -11.84 -3.95
C SER A 258 3.43 -10.44 -3.68
N PHE A 259 4.11 -10.30 -2.53
CA PHE A 259 4.80 -9.07 -2.11
C PHE A 259 6.22 -9.37 -1.68
N ASP A 260 7.10 -8.39 -1.89
CA ASP A 260 8.50 -8.50 -1.48
C ASP A 260 9.11 -7.12 -1.21
N ASN A 261 10.26 -7.10 -0.54
CA ASN A 261 11.10 -5.90 -0.34
C ASN A 261 10.31 -4.66 0.08
N VAL A 262 9.53 -4.79 1.16
CA VAL A 262 8.72 -3.71 1.71
C VAL A 262 9.57 -2.75 2.52
N VAL A 263 9.53 -1.46 2.18
CA VAL A 263 10.31 -0.42 2.84
C VAL A 263 9.43 0.77 3.18
N ILE A 264 9.58 1.28 4.40
CA ILE A 264 9.05 2.57 4.84
C ILE A 264 10.27 3.48 5.08
N ALA A 265 10.30 4.66 4.47
CA ALA A 265 11.42 5.58 4.58
C ALA A 265 10.98 7.05 4.59
N ARG A 266 11.94 7.93 4.93
CA ARG A 266 11.77 9.39 4.94
C ARG A 266 12.12 10.05 3.61
N GLU A 267 12.75 9.30 2.71
CA GLU A 267 13.26 9.76 1.43
C GLU A 267 12.87 8.79 0.31
N TYR A 268 12.94 9.26 -0.94
CA TYR A 268 12.69 8.44 -2.13
C TYR A 268 13.63 7.24 -2.19
N ILE A 269 13.05 6.06 -2.21
CA ILE A 269 13.75 4.78 -2.08
C ILE A 269 14.29 4.32 -3.43
N GLY A 270 13.44 4.30 -4.45
CA GLY A 270 13.74 3.79 -5.78
C GLY A 270 13.73 2.26 -5.87
N PRO A 271 13.86 1.72 -7.08
CA PRO A 271 13.99 0.29 -7.30
C PRO A 271 15.25 -0.29 -6.63
N VAL A 272 15.18 -1.59 -6.31
CA VAL A 272 16.32 -2.36 -5.81
C VAL A 272 17.54 -2.19 -6.71
N GLY A 273 18.71 -2.00 -6.13
CA GLY A 273 20.00 -1.98 -6.83
C GLY A 273 20.30 -3.33 -7.49
N LYS A 274 20.81 -3.28 -8.70
CA LYS A 274 21.25 -4.48 -9.44
C LYS A 274 22.62 -4.96 -8.99
#